data_414b9f8850a44f3f830a8f7946bd3f5f
#
_entry.id   414b9f8850a44f3f830a8f7946bd3f5f
#
_cell.length_a   1.000
_cell.length_b   1.000
_cell.length_c   1.000
_cell.angle_alpha   90.00
_cell.angle_beta   90.00
_cell.angle_gamma   90.00
#
_symmetry.space_group_name_H-M   'P 1'
#
loop_
_entity.id
_entity.type
_entity.pdbx_description
1 polymer ?
#
loop_
_entity_poly.entity_id
_entity_poly.type
_entity_poly.pdbx_seq_one_letter_code
_entity_poly.pdbx_strand_id
1 'polypeptide(L)'
;MNDKFGKKRPDVAEANTLALKAGWNYGETAELFERNYQVQPAHLTPGTYTNVMGNQALAWGLVTAANLSNKELFYGSYPITPASPVLEELSNFKNYGVKTFQAEDEIAAICSAIGAAFGGSMALTGSSGPGIALKGEAMGLAMILELPMLILKVQRGGPST
;
A
#
# COMPACT_ATOMS: atom_id res chain seq x y z
N MET A 1 19.62 -11.24 3.67
CA MET A 1 20.42 -11.41 2.43
C MET A 1 20.41 -12.87 1.97
N ASN A 2 20.88 -13.79 2.80
CA ASN A 2 20.96 -15.22 2.42
C ASN A 2 19.61 -15.85 2.08
N ASP A 3 18.55 -15.51 2.78
CA ASP A 3 17.21 -16.07 2.52
C ASP A 3 16.65 -15.68 1.14
N LYS A 4 16.97 -14.46 0.69
CA LYS A 4 16.48 -13.93 -0.59
C LYS A 4 17.37 -14.31 -1.77
N PHE A 5 18.67 -14.26 -1.61
CA PHE A 5 19.65 -14.39 -2.71
C PHE A 5 20.58 -15.61 -2.60
N GLY A 6 20.79 -16.14 -1.39
CA GLY A 6 21.85 -17.11 -1.14
C GLY A 6 21.78 -18.39 -1.99
N LYS A 7 20.56 -18.88 -2.33
CA LYS A 7 20.42 -20.08 -3.17
C LYS A 7 20.54 -19.81 -4.68
N LYS A 8 20.07 -18.63 -5.16
CA LYS A 8 20.03 -18.33 -6.59
C LYS A 8 21.20 -17.48 -7.08
N ARG A 9 21.67 -16.59 -6.24
CA ARG A 9 22.75 -15.63 -6.56
C ARG A 9 23.66 -15.42 -5.33
N PRO A 10 24.49 -16.40 -4.97
CA PRO A 10 25.39 -16.31 -3.82
C PRO A 10 26.38 -15.14 -3.94
N ASP A 11 26.86 -14.84 -5.14
CA ASP A 11 27.69 -13.68 -5.47
C ASP A 11 27.03 -12.35 -5.03
N VAL A 12 25.74 -12.18 -5.32
CA VAL A 12 24.97 -11.01 -4.91
C VAL A 12 24.76 -10.97 -3.39
N ALA A 13 24.50 -12.11 -2.77
CA ALA A 13 24.34 -12.19 -1.31
C ALA A 13 25.64 -11.78 -0.59
N GLU A 14 26.79 -12.23 -1.09
CA GLU A 14 28.09 -11.89 -0.54
C GLU A 14 28.42 -10.41 -0.72
N ALA A 15 28.30 -9.88 -1.93
CA ALA A 15 28.54 -8.46 -2.22
C ALA A 15 27.68 -7.53 -1.35
N ASN A 16 26.40 -7.83 -1.23
CA ASN A 16 25.50 -7.04 -0.36
C ASN A 16 25.84 -7.18 1.13
N THR A 17 26.31 -8.33 1.57
CA THR A 17 26.75 -8.54 2.95
C THR A 17 28.01 -7.74 3.26
N LEU A 18 28.96 -7.71 2.33
CA LEU A 18 30.18 -6.90 2.45
C LEU A 18 29.86 -5.40 2.48
N ALA A 19 28.99 -4.94 1.59
CA ALA A 19 28.55 -3.54 1.56
C ALA A 19 27.84 -3.13 2.86
N LEU A 20 26.94 -3.99 3.38
CA LEU A 20 26.26 -3.74 4.64
C LEU A 20 27.25 -3.63 5.82
N LYS A 21 28.20 -4.57 5.90
CA LYS A 21 29.25 -4.55 6.94
C LYS A 21 30.15 -3.32 6.84
N ALA A 22 30.53 -2.95 5.62
CA ALA A 22 31.33 -1.74 5.39
C ALA A 22 30.61 -0.47 5.86
N GLY A 23 29.33 -0.33 5.54
CA GLY A 23 28.51 0.80 6.00
C GLY A 23 28.34 0.82 7.51
N TRP A 24 28.10 -0.34 8.13
CA TRP A 24 28.03 -0.46 9.59
C TRP A 24 29.34 -0.02 10.26
N ASN A 25 30.45 -0.60 9.84
CA ASN A 25 31.76 -0.28 10.40
C ASN A 25 32.13 1.19 10.21
N TYR A 26 31.77 1.77 9.06
CA TYR A 26 31.97 3.19 8.81
C TYR A 26 31.19 4.05 9.81
N GLY A 27 29.92 3.74 10.06
CA GLY A 27 29.09 4.46 11.02
C GLY A 27 29.63 4.42 12.44
N GLU A 28 30.18 3.27 12.87
CA GLU A 28 30.81 3.14 14.18
C GLU A 28 32.19 3.84 14.27
N THR A 29 33.01 3.70 13.24
CA THR A 29 34.38 4.23 13.24
C THR A 29 34.40 5.76 13.08
N ALA A 30 33.44 6.31 12.32
CA ALA A 30 33.39 7.74 12.06
C ALA A 30 32.70 8.55 13.18
N GLU A 31 32.15 7.86 14.20
CA GLU A 31 31.43 8.48 15.35
C GLU A 31 30.41 9.54 14.92
N LEU A 32 29.72 9.28 13.80
CA LEU A 32 28.77 10.22 13.19
C LEU A 32 27.51 10.47 14.02
N PHE A 33 27.23 9.59 14.98
CA PHE A 33 26.02 9.62 15.78
C PHE A 33 26.34 9.89 17.24
N GLU A 34 25.91 11.01 17.76
CA GLU A 34 26.03 11.36 19.20
C GLU A 34 25.26 10.43 20.10
N ARG A 35 24.19 9.79 19.58
CA ARG A 35 23.31 8.89 20.32
C ARG A 35 22.98 7.66 19.50
N ASN A 36 23.12 6.49 20.12
CA ASN A 36 22.67 5.24 19.58
C ASN A 36 21.31 4.86 20.16
N TYR A 37 20.35 4.55 19.29
CA TYR A 37 19.05 4.06 19.70
C TYR A 37 19.02 2.55 19.64
N GLN A 38 18.48 1.93 20.68
CA GLN A 38 18.27 0.49 20.72
C GLN A 38 16.78 0.20 20.86
N VAL A 39 16.25 -0.60 19.93
CA VAL A 39 14.90 -1.10 20.00
C VAL A 39 14.91 -2.37 20.83
N GLN A 40 14.18 -2.34 21.95
CA GLN A 40 14.05 -3.52 22.82
C GLN A 40 13.16 -4.58 22.16
N PRO A 41 13.40 -5.89 22.45
CA PRO A 41 12.49 -6.94 22.00
C PRO A 41 11.05 -6.70 22.45
N ALA A 42 10.10 -6.93 21.55
CA ALA A 42 8.69 -6.83 21.91
C ALA A 42 8.26 -7.96 22.85
N HIS A 43 7.48 -7.62 23.87
CA HIS A 43 6.88 -8.60 24.77
C HIS A 43 5.60 -9.15 24.15
N LEU A 44 5.75 -10.13 23.26
CA LEU A 44 4.62 -10.81 22.60
C LEU A 44 4.28 -12.10 23.35
N THR A 45 2.99 -12.44 23.38
CA THR A 45 2.56 -13.77 23.83
C THR A 45 3.18 -14.84 22.95
N PRO A 46 3.70 -15.96 23.51
CA PRO A 46 4.24 -17.03 22.68
C PRO A 46 3.22 -17.52 21.65
N GLY A 47 3.64 -17.60 20.38
CA GLY A 47 2.76 -17.99 19.29
C GLY A 47 3.44 -17.92 17.91
N THR A 48 2.70 -18.29 16.89
CA THR A 48 3.11 -18.14 15.50
C THR A 48 2.60 -16.80 14.97
N TYR A 49 3.50 -15.99 14.44
CA TYR A 49 3.20 -14.66 13.92
C TYR A 49 3.58 -14.56 12.46
N THR A 50 2.80 -13.78 11.71
CA THR A 50 3.08 -13.44 10.33
C THR A 50 3.33 -11.94 10.21
N ASN A 51 4.37 -11.58 9.50
CA ASN A 51 4.63 -10.18 9.17
C ASN A 51 3.65 -9.72 8.09
N VAL A 52 2.86 -8.69 8.39
CA VAL A 52 1.88 -8.11 7.48
C VAL A 52 2.11 -6.62 7.36
N MET A 53 2.19 -6.11 6.15
CA MET A 53 2.23 -4.68 5.89
C MET A 53 0.83 -4.07 5.98
N GLY A 54 0.73 -2.80 6.40
CA GLY A 54 -0.57 -2.12 6.54
C GLY A 54 -1.41 -2.13 5.26
N ASN A 55 -0.80 -1.92 4.09
CA ASN A 55 -1.50 -1.97 2.80
C ASN A 55 -2.05 -3.36 2.47
N GLN A 56 -1.35 -4.43 2.86
CA GLN A 56 -1.85 -5.81 2.71
C GLN A 56 -3.05 -6.06 3.63
N ALA A 57 -2.91 -5.71 4.91
CA ALA A 57 -4.00 -5.85 5.87
C ALA A 57 -5.25 -5.08 5.44
N LEU A 58 -5.06 -3.86 4.90
CA LEU A 58 -6.14 -3.05 4.34
C LEU A 58 -6.82 -3.77 3.15
N ALA A 59 -6.04 -4.27 2.20
CA ALA A 59 -6.58 -4.99 1.04
C ALA A 59 -7.40 -6.23 1.48
N TRP A 60 -6.89 -7.02 2.41
CA TRP A 60 -7.60 -8.20 2.95
C TRP A 60 -8.90 -7.80 3.69
N GLY A 61 -8.85 -6.72 4.46
CA GLY A 61 -10.04 -6.18 5.12
C GLY A 61 -11.11 -5.73 4.14
N LEU A 62 -10.73 -5.08 3.03
CA LEU A 62 -11.63 -4.65 1.97
C LEU A 62 -12.29 -5.82 1.25
N VAL A 63 -11.51 -6.86 0.90
CA VAL A 63 -12.04 -8.09 0.30
C VAL A 63 -13.05 -8.76 1.26
N THR A 64 -12.69 -8.84 2.54
CA THR A 64 -13.59 -9.41 3.56
C THR A 64 -14.88 -8.61 3.69
N ALA A 65 -14.79 -7.28 3.74
CA ALA A 65 -15.95 -6.41 3.83
C ALA A 65 -16.88 -6.54 2.61
N ALA A 66 -16.32 -6.60 1.40
CA ALA A 66 -17.08 -6.81 0.18
C ALA A 66 -17.82 -8.16 0.18
N ASN A 67 -17.14 -9.23 0.57
CA ASN A 67 -17.76 -10.56 0.70
C ASN A 67 -18.87 -10.58 1.74
N LEU A 68 -18.67 -10.00 2.93
CA LEU A 68 -19.69 -9.94 3.99
C LEU A 68 -20.91 -9.10 3.59
N SER A 69 -20.71 -8.08 2.75
CA SER A 69 -21.80 -7.25 2.23
C SER A 69 -22.44 -7.78 0.95
N ASN A 70 -21.96 -8.94 0.45
CA ASN A 70 -22.38 -9.54 -0.82
C ASN A 70 -22.30 -8.57 -2.01
N LYS A 71 -21.20 -7.84 -2.10
CA LYS A 71 -20.92 -6.87 -3.16
C LYS A 71 -19.63 -7.17 -3.88
N GLU A 72 -19.57 -6.85 -5.16
CA GLU A 72 -18.30 -6.80 -5.87
C GLU A 72 -17.45 -5.64 -5.34
N LEU A 73 -16.15 -5.86 -5.22
CA LEU A 73 -15.19 -4.82 -4.87
C LEU A 73 -14.58 -4.22 -6.14
N PHE A 74 -14.70 -2.92 -6.30
CA PHE A 74 -14.04 -2.19 -7.38
C PHE A 74 -12.99 -1.23 -6.82
N TYR A 75 -11.77 -1.32 -7.31
CA TYR A 75 -10.68 -0.42 -6.96
C TYR A 75 -10.11 0.26 -8.20
N GLY A 76 -10.41 1.54 -8.38
CA GLY A 76 -9.84 2.40 -9.41
C GLY A 76 -8.69 3.22 -8.87
N SER A 77 -7.47 3.08 -9.42
CA SER A 77 -6.29 3.78 -8.90
C SER A 77 -5.32 4.16 -10.02
N TYR A 78 -4.64 5.28 -9.82
CA TYR A 78 -3.42 5.64 -10.54
C TYR A 78 -2.21 5.29 -9.66
N PRO A 79 -1.17 4.63 -10.20
CA PRO A 79 -0.01 4.21 -9.42
C PRO A 79 0.74 5.38 -8.81
N ILE A 80 0.87 5.38 -7.49
CA ILE A 80 1.66 6.36 -6.74
C ILE A 80 2.20 5.75 -5.45
N THR A 81 3.45 6.01 -5.13
CA THR A 81 4.05 5.62 -3.86
C THR A 81 3.52 6.51 -2.72
N PRO A 82 3.05 5.95 -1.58
CA PRO A 82 3.11 4.54 -1.18
C PRO A 82 1.78 3.78 -1.34
N ALA A 83 0.86 4.22 -2.20
CA ALA A 83 -0.48 3.63 -2.36
C ALA A 83 -0.52 2.41 -3.32
N SER A 84 0.42 2.30 -4.27
CA SER A 84 0.44 1.22 -5.28
C SER A 84 0.35 -0.20 -4.72
N PRO A 85 0.95 -0.56 -3.57
CA PRO A 85 0.84 -1.89 -3.01
C PRO A 85 -0.60 -2.34 -2.71
N VAL A 86 -1.55 -1.41 -2.52
CA VAL A 86 -2.97 -1.77 -2.35
C VAL A 86 -3.54 -2.32 -3.65
N LEU A 87 -3.25 -1.67 -4.79
CA LEU A 87 -3.67 -2.13 -6.11
C LEU A 87 -3.07 -3.50 -6.44
N GLU A 88 -1.77 -3.65 -6.19
CA GLU A 88 -1.03 -4.89 -6.44
C GLU A 88 -1.61 -6.04 -5.62
N GLU A 89 -1.85 -5.84 -4.33
CA GLU A 89 -2.42 -6.86 -3.46
C GLU A 89 -3.85 -7.22 -3.87
N LEU A 90 -4.72 -6.25 -4.12
CA LEU A 90 -6.10 -6.47 -4.55
C LEU A 90 -6.19 -7.21 -5.89
N SER A 91 -5.23 -7.03 -6.79
CA SER A 91 -5.19 -7.72 -8.08
C SER A 91 -5.07 -9.24 -7.97
N ASN A 92 -4.62 -9.74 -6.83
CA ASN A 92 -4.50 -11.18 -6.54
C ASN A 92 -5.85 -11.83 -6.14
N PHE A 93 -6.87 -11.02 -5.84
CA PHE A 93 -8.15 -11.50 -5.30
C PHE A 93 -9.30 -11.49 -6.31
N LYS A 94 -9.01 -11.64 -7.59
CA LYS A 94 -10.03 -11.68 -8.67
C LYS A 94 -11.11 -12.74 -8.44
N ASN A 95 -10.74 -13.88 -7.87
CA ASN A 95 -11.65 -14.98 -7.56
C ASN A 95 -12.65 -14.65 -6.42
N TYR A 96 -12.44 -13.55 -5.73
CA TYR A 96 -13.30 -13.03 -4.65
C TYR A 96 -14.17 -11.84 -5.11
N GLY A 97 -14.41 -11.71 -6.40
CA GLY A 97 -15.22 -10.60 -6.93
C GLY A 97 -14.52 -9.24 -6.90
N VAL A 98 -13.18 -9.24 -6.87
CA VAL A 98 -12.39 -8.01 -6.89
C VAL A 98 -12.10 -7.61 -8.32
N LYS A 99 -12.46 -6.37 -8.68
CA LYS A 99 -12.15 -5.72 -9.94
C LYS A 99 -11.18 -4.57 -9.68
N THR A 100 -10.00 -4.65 -10.27
CA THR A 100 -8.99 -3.59 -10.20
C THR A 100 -8.86 -2.90 -11.54
N PHE A 101 -8.78 -1.58 -11.51
CA PHE A 101 -8.58 -0.75 -12.68
C PHE A 101 -7.43 0.23 -12.45
N GLN A 102 -6.39 0.11 -13.27
CA GLN A 102 -5.31 1.08 -13.31
C GLN A 102 -5.65 2.17 -14.31
N ALA A 103 -5.90 3.37 -13.83
CA ALA A 103 -6.21 4.53 -14.63
C ALA A 103 -4.95 5.25 -15.13
N GLU A 104 -5.10 6.13 -16.09
CA GLU A 104 -4.04 6.96 -16.63
C GLU A 104 -3.69 8.14 -15.72
N ASP A 105 -4.65 8.61 -14.92
CA ASP A 105 -4.49 9.68 -13.94
C ASP A 105 -5.44 9.51 -12.75
N GLU A 106 -5.31 10.39 -11.76
CA GLU A 106 -6.12 10.38 -10.54
C GLU A 106 -7.59 10.71 -10.78
N ILE A 107 -7.90 11.56 -11.76
CA ILE A 107 -9.27 11.97 -12.09
C ILE A 107 -9.98 10.78 -12.73
N ALA A 108 -9.38 10.15 -13.72
CA ALA A 108 -9.91 8.94 -14.35
C ALA A 108 -10.12 7.81 -13.32
N ALA A 109 -9.19 7.69 -12.36
CA ALA A 109 -9.28 6.69 -11.29
C ALA A 109 -10.53 6.89 -10.42
N ILE A 110 -10.79 8.10 -9.94
CA ILE A 110 -11.97 8.35 -9.10
C ILE A 110 -13.26 8.32 -9.92
N CYS A 111 -13.25 8.81 -11.16
CA CYS A 111 -14.43 8.75 -12.01
C CYS A 111 -14.85 7.30 -12.33
N SER A 112 -13.89 6.40 -12.53
CA SER A 112 -14.17 4.97 -12.69
C SER A 112 -14.80 4.36 -11.43
N ALA A 113 -14.33 4.77 -10.24
CA ALA A 113 -14.90 4.34 -8.97
C ALA A 113 -16.32 4.89 -8.76
N ILE A 114 -16.60 6.14 -9.17
CA ILE A 114 -17.95 6.72 -9.16
C ILE A 114 -18.89 5.87 -10.03
N GLY A 115 -18.48 5.52 -11.26
CA GLY A 115 -19.29 4.68 -12.13
C GLY A 115 -19.55 3.30 -11.53
N ALA A 116 -18.56 2.68 -10.89
CA ALA A 116 -18.72 1.40 -10.21
C ALA A 116 -19.65 1.50 -8.98
N ALA A 117 -19.56 2.58 -8.19
CA ALA A 117 -20.47 2.84 -7.06
C ALA A 117 -21.89 3.02 -7.55
N PHE A 118 -22.09 3.78 -8.63
CA PHE A 118 -23.41 3.96 -9.26
C PHE A 118 -24.00 2.64 -9.74
N GLY A 119 -23.14 1.72 -10.23
CA GLY A 119 -23.51 0.34 -10.60
C GLY A 119 -23.76 -0.60 -9.42
N GLY A 120 -23.61 -0.14 -8.17
CA GLY A 120 -23.89 -0.91 -6.95
C GLY A 120 -22.70 -1.68 -6.36
N SER A 121 -21.49 -1.54 -6.92
CA SER A 121 -20.29 -2.14 -6.36
C SER A 121 -19.83 -1.42 -5.08
N MET A 122 -19.12 -2.11 -4.21
CA MET A 122 -18.31 -1.49 -3.17
C MET A 122 -17.09 -0.85 -3.85
N ALA A 123 -17.17 0.45 -4.13
CA ALA A 123 -16.19 1.15 -4.92
C ALA A 123 -15.23 1.96 -4.07
N LEU A 124 -13.97 1.98 -4.49
CA LEU A 124 -12.95 2.78 -3.82
C LEU A 124 -11.87 3.24 -4.78
N THR A 125 -11.19 4.30 -4.38
CA THR A 125 -10.00 4.83 -5.04
C THR A 125 -8.93 5.14 -4.00
N GLY A 126 -7.66 5.01 -4.38
CA GLY A 126 -6.54 5.32 -3.48
C GLY A 126 -5.54 6.27 -4.13
N SER A 127 -4.93 7.11 -3.29
CA SER A 127 -3.85 8.00 -3.72
C SER A 127 -3.06 8.53 -2.52
N SER A 128 -2.05 9.35 -2.78
CA SER A 128 -1.35 10.18 -1.79
C SER A 128 -1.82 11.63 -1.87
N GLY A 129 -1.18 12.53 -1.12
CA GLY A 129 -1.61 13.92 -0.96
C GLY A 129 -1.95 14.68 -2.25
N PRO A 130 -1.02 14.79 -3.24
CA PRO A 130 -1.27 15.51 -4.48
C PRO A 130 -2.43 14.93 -5.29
N GLY A 131 -2.51 13.61 -5.37
CA GLY A 131 -3.57 12.93 -6.09
C GLY A 131 -4.95 13.08 -5.44
N ILE A 132 -5.01 13.19 -4.11
CA ILE A 132 -6.28 13.50 -3.42
C ILE A 132 -6.78 14.91 -3.78
N ALA A 133 -5.87 15.87 -3.89
CA ALA A 133 -6.23 17.23 -4.30
C ALA A 133 -6.86 17.26 -5.71
N LEU A 134 -6.32 16.49 -6.65
CA LEU A 134 -6.86 16.37 -8.01
C LEU A 134 -8.25 15.72 -8.07
N LYS A 135 -8.63 14.95 -7.05
CA LYS A 135 -9.92 14.26 -6.97
C LYS A 135 -11.05 15.13 -6.41
N GLY A 136 -10.78 16.38 -6.01
CA GLY A 136 -11.72 17.23 -5.27
C GLY A 136 -13.08 17.42 -5.96
N GLU A 137 -13.10 17.72 -7.26
CA GLU A 137 -14.33 17.89 -8.04
C GLU A 137 -15.17 16.61 -8.09
N ALA A 138 -14.52 15.49 -8.38
CA ALA A 138 -15.18 14.18 -8.45
C ALA A 138 -15.71 13.73 -7.07
N MET A 139 -15.02 14.07 -5.99
CA MET A 139 -15.53 13.85 -4.62
C MET A 139 -16.82 14.64 -4.38
N GLY A 140 -16.89 15.90 -4.83
CA GLY A 140 -18.10 16.71 -4.78
C GLY A 140 -19.26 16.07 -5.55
N LEU A 141 -18.99 15.55 -6.74
CA LEU A 141 -19.99 14.82 -7.54
C LEU A 141 -20.52 13.57 -6.80
N ALA A 142 -19.61 12.77 -6.24
CA ALA A 142 -20.00 11.57 -5.49
C ALA A 142 -20.90 11.92 -4.28
N MET A 143 -20.63 13.03 -3.59
CA MET A 143 -21.44 13.53 -2.48
C MET A 143 -22.84 13.96 -2.93
N ILE A 144 -22.95 14.71 -4.02
CA ILE A 144 -24.24 15.16 -4.56
C ILE A 144 -25.10 13.98 -5.02
N LEU A 145 -24.47 12.94 -5.56
CA LEU A 145 -25.13 11.71 -6.01
C LEU A 145 -25.38 10.72 -4.87
N GLU A 146 -24.98 11.05 -3.64
CA GLU A 146 -25.10 10.18 -2.44
C GLU A 146 -24.48 8.78 -2.65
N LEU A 147 -23.38 8.70 -3.39
CA LEU A 147 -22.73 7.44 -3.70
C LEU A 147 -21.82 7.00 -2.54
N PRO A 148 -22.03 5.80 -1.98
CA PRO A 148 -21.13 5.26 -0.97
C PRO A 148 -19.83 4.78 -1.63
N MET A 149 -18.76 5.53 -1.44
CA MET A 149 -17.44 5.12 -1.90
C MET A 149 -16.35 5.44 -0.87
N LEU A 150 -15.27 4.67 -0.92
CA LEU A 150 -14.14 4.85 -0.04
C LEU A 150 -12.99 5.55 -0.77
N ILE A 151 -12.37 6.50 -0.07
CA ILE A 151 -11.18 7.21 -0.56
C ILE A 151 -10.03 6.91 0.39
N LEU A 152 -9.03 6.21 -0.12
CA LEU A 152 -7.84 5.85 0.64
C LEU A 152 -6.77 6.90 0.44
N LYS A 153 -6.41 7.61 1.51
CA LYS A 153 -5.26 8.49 1.53
C LYS A 153 -4.09 7.76 2.18
N VAL A 154 -3.17 7.26 1.36
CA VAL A 154 -1.93 6.64 1.81
C VAL A 154 -0.82 7.67 1.74
N GLN A 155 -0.48 8.22 2.90
CA GLN A 155 0.42 9.37 2.99
C GLN A 155 1.88 8.93 3.20
N ARG A 156 2.79 9.70 2.64
CA ARG A 156 4.22 9.68 2.95
C ARG A 156 4.65 11.05 3.48
N GLY A 157 5.75 11.11 4.23
CA GLY A 157 6.35 12.37 4.63
C GLY A 157 6.92 13.13 3.43
N GLY A 158 6.84 14.44 3.48
CA GLY A 158 7.38 15.31 2.47
C GLY A 158 6.48 16.52 2.19
N PRO A 159 7.05 17.60 1.61
CA PRO A 159 6.31 18.84 1.41
C PRO A 159 5.19 18.77 0.38
N SER A 160 5.23 17.78 -0.51
CA SER A 160 4.25 17.61 -1.59
C SER A 160 3.20 16.52 -1.34
N THR A 161 3.18 15.95 -0.14
CA THR A 161 2.29 14.80 0.14
C THR A 161 1.50 14.93 1.42
#